data_d1c5cd5d5805459f779c8adb39d7aa43
#
_entry.id   d1c5cd5d5805459f779c8adb39d7aa43
#
_cell.length_a   1.000
_cell.length_b   1.000
_cell.length_c   1.000
_cell.angle_alpha   90.00
_cell.angle_beta   90.00
_cell.angle_gamma   90.00
#
_symmetry.space_group_name_H-M   'P 1'
#
loop_
_entity.id
_entity.type
_entity.pdbx_description
1 polymer ?
#
loop_
_entity_poly.entity_id
_entity_poly.type
_entity_poly.pdbx_seq_one_letter_code
_entity_poly.pdbx_strand_id
1 'polypeptide(L)'
;MTTSRRERLAEELRNEISILIRREIRDPRVGFVTLTGASVSPDLTHARIYVTVLGTDAAQQQSLRALNGAAGYLQRSVFKELRLRRPLEIVFVLDEAARTGSRIEELLGQIRGSQGGPSGEEEE
;
A
#
# COMPACT_ATOMS: atom_id res chain seq x y z
N MET A 1 -15.28 -21.14 1.06
CA MET A 1 -15.58 -19.81 0.64
C MET A 1 -14.87 -19.47 -0.65
N THR A 2 -15.51 -18.82 -1.55
CA THR A 2 -14.97 -18.55 -2.87
C THR A 2 -14.43 -17.13 -2.95
N THR A 3 -13.19 -16.98 -3.39
CA THR A 3 -12.58 -15.68 -3.60
C THR A 3 -12.93 -15.20 -5.00
N SER A 4 -13.38 -13.96 -5.12
CA SER A 4 -13.72 -13.43 -6.43
C SER A 4 -12.46 -13.24 -7.27
N ARG A 5 -12.64 -13.13 -8.59
CA ARG A 5 -11.52 -12.87 -9.50
C ARG A 5 -10.82 -11.58 -9.13
N ARG A 6 -11.61 -10.58 -8.79
CA ARG A 6 -11.10 -9.28 -8.44
C ARG A 6 -10.23 -9.34 -7.20
N GLU A 7 -10.68 -10.05 -6.18
CA GLU A 7 -9.92 -10.20 -4.95
C GLU A 7 -8.65 -11.00 -5.17
N ARG A 8 -8.74 -12.04 -5.99
CA ARG A 8 -7.58 -12.87 -6.28
C ARG A 8 -6.52 -12.06 -7.04
N LEU A 9 -6.98 -11.27 -8.00
CA LEU A 9 -6.06 -10.43 -8.75
C LEU A 9 -5.40 -9.41 -7.84
N ALA A 10 -6.16 -8.83 -6.92
CA ALA A 10 -5.59 -7.86 -5.99
C ALA A 10 -4.48 -8.49 -5.16
N GLU A 11 -4.68 -9.72 -4.73
CA GLU A 11 -3.70 -10.41 -3.92
C GLU A 11 -2.45 -10.75 -4.73
N GLU A 12 -2.64 -11.27 -5.93
CA GLU A 12 -1.53 -11.58 -6.81
C GLU A 12 -0.73 -10.33 -7.15
N LEU A 13 -1.46 -9.25 -7.37
CA LEU A 13 -0.87 -7.98 -7.71
C LEU A 13 0.01 -7.45 -6.56
N ARG A 14 -0.51 -7.50 -5.35
CA ARG A 14 0.24 -7.05 -4.19
C ARG A 14 1.53 -7.86 -4.05
N ASN A 15 1.43 -9.17 -4.22
CA ASN A 15 2.60 -10.04 -4.09
C ASN A 15 3.64 -9.74 -5.17
N GLU A 16 3.19 -9.62 -6.40
CA GLU A 16 4.10 -9.40 -7.51
C GLU A 16 4.77 -8.03 -7.42
N ILE A 17 4.01 -7.01 -7.10
CA ILE A 17 4.58 -5.67 -6.99
C ILE A 17 5.57 -5.59 -5.83
N SER A 18 5.27 -6.26 -4.73
CA SER A 18 6.19 -6.31 -3.61
C SER A 18 7.54 -6.89 -4.02
N ILE A 19 7.50 -7.96 -4.81
CA ILE A 19 8.73 -8.58 -5.29
C ILE A 19 9.47 -7.63 -6.23
N LEU A 20 8.75 -7.00 -7.15
CA LEU A 20 9.36 -6.13 -8.13
C LEU A 20 10.02 -4.92 -7.48
N ILE A 21 9.37 -4.35 -6.47
CA ILE A 21 9.94 -3.21 -5.80
C ILE A 21 11.26 -3.59 -5.13
N ARG A 22 11.29 -4.73 -4.45
CA ARG A 22 12.50 -5.15 -3.77
C ARG A 22 13.62 -5.49 -4.74
N ARG A 23 13.28 -6.09 -5.87
CA ARG A 23 14.29 -6.57 -6.81
C ARG A 23 14.77 -5.52 -7.78
N GLU A 24 13.87 -4.66 -8.25
CA GLU A 24 14.15 -3.90 -9.44
C GLU A 24 14.05 -2.38 -9.28
N ILE A 25 13.39 -1.90 -8.25
CA ILE A 25 13.29 -0.46 -8.07
C ILE A 25 14.48 0.00 -7.26
N ARG A 26 15.35 0.78 -7.91
CA ARG A 26 16.59 1.21 -7.29
C ARG A 26 16.64 2.70 -7.07
N ASP A 27 15.49 3.32 -6.90
CA ASP A 27 15.42 4.75 -6.67
C ASP A 27 15.64 5.00 -5.17
N PRO A 28 16.70 5.73 -4.79
CA PRO A 28 16.97 5.97 -3.37
C PRO A 28 15.88 6.78 -2.67
N ARG A 29 15.00 7.41 -3.42
CA ARG A 29 13.88 8.13 -2.82
C ARG A 29 12.80 7.21 -2.30
N VAL A 30 12.82 5.95 -2.72
CA VAL A 30 11.89 4.97 -2.17
C VAL A 30 12.47 4.47 -0.87
N GLY A 31 11.95 4.87 0.25
CA GLY A 31 12.49 4.46 1.53
C GLY A 31 11.97 3.08 1.93
N PHE A 32 11.71 2.92 3.21
CA PHE A 32 11.16 1.67 3.71
C PHE A 32 9.67 1.66 3.46
N VAL A 33 9.26 0.88 2.49
CA VAL A 33 7.88 0.82 2.03
C VAL A 33 7.32 -0.57 2.29
N THR A 34 6.15 -0.61 2.88
CA THR A 34 5.41 -1.85 3.07
C THR A 34 4.10 -1.76 2.32
N LEU A 35 3.83 -2.74 1.49
CA LEU A 35 2.55 -2.82 0.81
C LEU A 35 1.53 -3.44 1.76
N THR A 36 0.49 -2.69 2.06
CA THR A 36 -0.50 -3.14 3.02
C THR A 36 -1.76 -3.66 2.36
N GLY A 37 -1.95 -3.44 1.09
CA GLY A 37 -3.12 -3.96 0.42
C GLY A 37 -3.18 -3.52 -1.02
N ALA A 38 -4.18 -4.04 -1.72
CA ALA A 38 -4.43 -3.67 -3.09
C ALA A 38 -5.93 -3.72 -3.32
N SER A 39 -6.40 -2.84 -4.19
CA SER A 39 -7.81 -2.77 -4.53
C SER A 39 -7.89 -2.63 -6.04
N VAL A 40 -8.73 -3.43 -6.68
CA VAL A 40 -8.84 -3.46 -8.13
C VAL A 40 -10.26 -3.05 -8.51
N SER A 41 -10.38 -2.25 -9.56
CA SER A 41 -11.69 -1.80 -10.02
C SER A 41 -12.51 -2.98 -10.55
N PRO A 42 -13.84 -2.85 -10.57
CA PRO A 42 -14.68 -3.96 -11.03
C PRO A 42 -14.37 -4.43 -12.45
N ASP A 43 -13.97 -3.52 -13.32
CA ASP A 43 -13.65 -3.89 -14.71
C ASP A 43 -12.20 -4.34 -14.85
N LEU A 44 -11.45 -4.43 -13.76
CA LEU A 44 -10.08 -4.94 -13.72
C LEU A 44 -9.11 -4.12 -14.56
N THR A 45 -9.34 -2.82 -14.65
CA THR A 45 -8.46 -1.94 -15.43
C THR A 45 -7.66 -0.97 -14.58
N HIS A 46 -8.02 -0.82 -13.31
CA HIS A 46 -7.33 0.11 -12.41
C HIS A 46 -7.06 -0.56 -11.08
N ALA A 47 -5.92 -0.28 -10.52
CA ALA A 47 -5.56 -0.82 -9.21
C ALA A 47 -4.95 0.26 -8.35
N ARG A 48 -5.32 0.26 -7.07
CA ARG A 48 -4.67 1.07 -6.06
C ARG A 48 -3.84 0.15 -5.18
N ILE A 49 -2.60 0.53 -5.01
CA ILE A 49 -1.69 -0.22 -4.14
C ILE A 49 -1.47 0.62 -2.89
N TYR A 50 -1.90 0.10 -1.77
CA TYR A 50 -1.81 0.83 -0.51
C TYR A 50 -0.48 0.54 0.15
N VAL A 51 0.19 1.62 0.57
CA VAL A 51 1.53 1.49 1.15
C VAL A 51 1.61 2.29 2.43
N THR A 52 2.46 1.83 3.32
CA THR A 52 2.93 2.64 4.44
C THR A 52 4.42 2.89 4.22
N VAL A 53 4.87 4.06 4.61
CA VAL A 53 6.25 4.46 4.42
C VAL A 53 6.77 4.97 5.75
N LEU A 54 7.91 4.48 6.16
CA LEU A 54 8.54 4.91 7.39
C LEU A 54 9.18 6.27 7.17
N GLY A 55 8.97 7.18 8.10
CA GLY A 55 9.61 8.48 8.04
C GLY A 55 8.63 9.64 8.17
N THR A 56 9.15 10.83 7.93
CA THR A 56 8.35 12.05 8.03
C THR A 56 7.34 12.13 6.91
N ASP A 57 6.40 13.07 7.02
CA ASP A 57 5.44 13.30 5.95
C ASP A 57 6.14 13.62 4.63
N ALA A 58 7.19 14.42 4.70
CA ALA A 58 7.94 14.77 3.49
C ALA A 58 8.59 13.55 2.88
N ALA A 59 9.17 12.68 3.71
CA ALA A 59 9.79 11.45 3.21
C ALA A 59 8.74 10.52 2.62
N GLN A 60 7.57 10.45 3.24
CA GLN A 60 6.51 9.62 2.73
C GLN A 60 6.04 10.09 1.35
N GLN A 61 5.87 11.40 1.20
CA GLN A 61 5.46 11.95 -0.09
C GLN A 61 6.53 11.73 -1.16
N GLN A 62 7.79 11.85 -0.78
CA GLN A 62 8.88 11.60 -1.72
C GLN A 62 8.89 10.16 -2.19
N SER A 63 8.75 9.22 -1.25
CA SER A 63 8.67 7.80 -1.61
C SER A 63 7.48 7.53 -2.51
N LEU A 64 6.34 8.13 -2.20
CA LEU A 64 5.14 7.93 -2.99
C LEU A 64 5.32 8.43 -4.41
N ARG A 65 5.93 9.59 -4.57
CA ARG A 65 6.21 10.12 -5.91
C ARG A 65 7.15 9.21 -6.69
N ALA A 66 8.16 8.68 -6.01
CA ALA A 66 9.10 7.78 -6.66
C ALA A 66 8.42 6.49 -7.11
N LEU A 67 7.56 5.94 -6.26
CA LEU A 67 6.82 4.74 -6.61
C LEU A 67 5.91 4.99 -7.81
N ASN A 68 5.20 6.09 -7.80
CA ASN A 68 4.31 6.41 -8.91
C ASN A 68 5.10 6.73 -10.18
N GLY A 69 6.32 7.22 -10.03
CA GLY A 69 7.18 7.41 -11.19
C GLY A 69 7.58 6.08 -11.82
N ALA A 70 7.61 5.01 -11.05
CA ALA A 70 7.95 3.69 -11.57
C ALA A 70 6.71 2.91 -12.01
N ALA A 71 5.51 3.51 -11.90
CA ALA A 71 4.28 2.76 -12.15
C ALA A 71 4.21 2.20 -13.57
N GLY A 72 4.68 2.96 -14.56
CA GLY A 72 4.64 2.46 -15.93
C GLY A 72 5.43 1.19 -16.11
N TYR A 73 6.62 1.15 -15.53
CA TYR A 73 7.45 -0.04 -15.59
C TYR A 73 6.76 -1.21 -14.89
N LEU A 74 6.22 -0.94 -13.70
CA LEU A 74 5.56 -1.99 -12.94
C LEU A 74 4.32 -2.50 -13.66
N GLN A 75 3.59 -1.62 -14.29
CA GLN A 75 2.41 -2.00 -15.06
C GLN A 75 2.77 -2.97 -16.18
N ARG A 76 3.84 -2.69 -16.89
CA ARG A 76 4.26 -3.55 -17.98
C ARG A 76 4.74 -4.91 -17.46
N SER A 77 5.48 -4.91 -16.36
CA SER A 77 5.96 -6.16 -15.78
C SER A 77 4.81 -7.02 -15.28
N VAL A 78 3.84 -6.39 -14.60
CA VAL A 78 2.69 -7.10 -14.10
C VAL A 78 1.83 -7.66 -15.23
N PHE A 79 1.63 -6.85 -16.26
CA PHE A 79 0.84 -7.28 -17.41
C PHE A 79 1.41 -8.57 -17.98
N LYS A 80 2.71 -8.63 -18.09
CA LYS A 80 3.39 -9.80 -18.65
C LYS A 80 3.39 -10.96 -17.66
N GLU A 81 3.77 -10.70 -16.42
CA GLU A 81 3.95 -11.77 -15.45
C GLU A 81 2.63 -12.43 -15.05
N LEU A 82 1.58 -11.65 -14.92
CA LEU A 82 0.29 -12.19 -14.54
C LEU A 82 -0.58 -12.53 -15.75
N ARG A 83 -0.04 -12.32 -16.94
CA ARG A 83 -0.72 -12.68 -18.19
C ARG A 83 -2.10 -12.06 -18.27
N LEU A 84 -2.15 -10.74 -18.03
CA LEU A 84 -3.41 -10.04 -18.04
C LEU A 84 -3.91 -9.87 -19.46
N ARG A 85 -5.23 -9.84 -19.61
CA ARG A 85 -5.83 -9.63 -20.92
C ARG A 85 -5.79 -8.18 -21.34
N ARG A 86 -5.88 -7.27 -20.37
CA ARG A 86 -5.89 -5.85 -20.64
C ARG A 86 -4.89 -5.16 -19.74
N PRO A 87 -4.37 -4.02 -20.17
CA PRO A 87 -3.47 -3.26 -19.30
C PRO A 87 -4.20 -2.87 -18.02
N LEU A 88 -3.45 -2.87 -16.94
CA LEU A 88 -3.97 -2.51 -15.62
C LEU A 88 -3.20 -1.30 -15.16
N GLU A 89 -3.89 -0.21 -14.94
CA GLU A 89 -3.25 1.01 -14.47
C GLU A 89 -3.04 0.93 -12.97
N ILE A 90 -1.85 1.28 -12.52
CA ILE A 90 -1.47 1.14 -11.13
C ILE A 90 -1.17 2.51 -10.55
N VAL A 91 -1.71 2.78 -9.35
CA VAL A 91 -1.36 3.97 -8.61
C VAL A 91 -1.08 3.59 -7.17
N PHE A 92 -0.05 4.18 -6.60
CA PHE A 92 0.30 3.96 -5.20
C PHE A 92 -0.30 5.08 -4.36
N VAL A 93 -0.90 4.70 -3.25
CA VAL A 93 -1.48 5.66 -2.31
C VAL A 93 -1.08 5.27 -0.90
N LEU A 94 -0.99 6.26 -0.04
CA LEU A 94 -0.71 5.97 1.36
C LEU A 94 -1.92 5.31 2.00
N ASP A 95 -1.65 4.35 2.87
CA ASP A 95 -2.72 3.66 3.58
C ASP A 95 -3.17 4.52 4.74
N GLU A 96 -4.19 5.31 4.52
CA GLU A 96 -4.67 6.24 5.52
C GLU A 96 -5.25 5.53 6.73
N ALA A 97 -5.84 4.36 6.52
CA ALA A 97 -6.39 3.60 7.64
C ALA A 97 -5.29 3.19 8.61
N ALA A 98 -4.20 2.67 8.09
CA ALA A 98 -3.08 2.28 8.92
C ALA A 98 -2.48 3.50 9.61
N ARG A 99 -2.35 4.59 8.89
CA ARG A 99 -1.80 5.82 9.42
C ARG A 99 -2.68 6.35 10.55
N THR A 100 -3.98 6.36 10.34
CA THR A 100 -4.94 6.81 11.34
C THR A 100 -4.90 5.90 12.56
N GLY A 101 -4.83 4.61 12.35
CA GLY A 101 -4.76 3.66 13.46
C GLY A 101 -3.53 3.88 14.31
N SER A 102 -2.38 4.06 13.69
CA SER A 102 -1.15 4.35 14.39
C SER A 102 -1.28 5.60 15.24
N ARG A 103 -1.89 6.63 14.68
CA ARG A 103 -2.04 7.88 15.36
C ARG A 103 -2.96 7.74 16.57
N ILE A 104 -4.02 6.98 16.40
CA ILE A 104 -4.95 6.73 17.50
C ILE A 104 -4.25 5.98 18.62
N GLU A 105 -3.47 4.97 18.28
CA GLU A 105 -2.74 4.22 19.28
C GLU A 105 -1.76 5.11 20.04
N GLU A 106 -1.12 6.00 19.33
CA GLU A 106 -0.19 6.92 19.95
C GLU A 106 -0.90 7.80 20.98
N LEU A 107 -2.04 8.36 20.60
CA LEU A 107 -2.83 9.19 21.50
C LEU A 107 -3.32 8.40 22.70
N LEU A 108 -3.77 7.18 22.47
CA LEU A 108 -4.26 6.34 23.57
C LEU A 108 -3.12 5.94 24.50
N GLY A 109 -1.94 5.77 23.93
CA GLY A 109 -0.78 5.50 24.76
C GLY A 109 -0.49 6.65 25.71
N GLN A 110 -0.63 7.87 25.25
CA GLN A 110 -0.44 9.03 26.08
C GLN A 110 -1.50 9.10 27.19
N ILE A 111 -2.74 8.81 26.84
CA ILE A 111 -3.81 8.80 27.82
C ILE A 111 -3.57 7.71 28.86
N ARG A 112 -3.21 6.53 28.43
CA ARG A 112 -2.93 5.44 29.38
C ARG A 112 -1.76 5.77 30.27
N GLY A 113 -0.75 6.44 29.71
CA GLY A 113 0.40 6.84 30.49
C GLY A 113 0.04 7.78 31.60
N SER A 114 -0.94 8.66 31.38
CA SER A 114 -1.32 9.61 32.40
C SER A 114 -2.46 9.11 33.29
N GLN A 115 -3.32 8.25 32.78
CA GLN A 115 -4.48 7.79 33.53
C GLN A 115 -4.49 6.30 33.80
N GLY A 116 -3.63 5.56 33.13
CA GLY A 116 -3.68 4.13 33.27
C GLY A 116 -4.94 3.53 32.71
N GLY A 117 -5.52 4.16 31.74
CA GLY A 117 -6.80 3.75 31.23
C GLY A 117 -6.72 2.56 30.30
N PRO A 118 -7.87 2.04 29.93
CA PRO A 118 -7.92 0.87 29.07
C PRO A 118 -7.64 1.20 27.64
N SER A 119 -7.64 0.20 26.82
CA SER A 119 -7.39 0.39 25.43
C SER A 119 -8.51 1.16 24.80
N GLY A 120 -8.31 1.55 23.59
CA GLY A 120 -9.23 2.44 23.01
C GLY A 120 -9.93 1.93 21.80
N GLU A 121 -10.41 0.73 21.84
CA GLU A 121 -11.17 0.35 20.72
C GLU A 121 -12.43 1.14 20.62
N GLU A 122 -12.77 1.88 21.64
CA GLU A 122 -13.94 2.67 21.55
C GLU A 122 -13.77 3.81 20.63
N GLU A 123 -12.65 4.13 20.20
CA GLU A 123 -12.61 5.14 19.40
C GLU A 123 -12.90 4.88 18.09
N GLU A 124 -13.31 4.83 17.55
CA GLU A 124 -13.67 4.57 16.53
C GLU A 124 -14.13 5.35 15.96
#